data_f23685d6c6c14861ad3e6b88675d6b4e
#
_entry.id   f23685d6c6c14861ad3e6b88675d6b4e
#
_cell.length_a   1.000
_cell.length_b   1.000
_cell.length_c   1.000
_cell.angle_alpha   90.00
_cell.angle_beta   90.00
_cell.angle_gamma   90.00
#
_symmetry.space_group_name_H-M   'P 1'
#
loop_
_entity.id
_entity.type
_entity.pdbx_description
1 polymer ?
#
loop_
_entity_poly.entity_id
_entity_poly.type
_entity_poly.pdbx_seq_one_letter_code
_entity_poly.pdbx_strand_id
1 'polypeptide(L)'
;EWVDVKNQPVIDRLPPPLPQPRLRVSGYYLNNRKKFVNFINSYFSEHRDEILNDQLSISCDDVGKDNNSEFKLLIHQKIVRDYLNLYSPYRGLLLYHGLGSGKTCSSIAIAEGMKSSKKVIIMTPASLRRNYIEEIKKCGDTLYKKDQHWEWVPLSGGSTAIDTLSAALGITVAYIKKKKGVWLVDSNQESNLDK
;
A
#
# COMPACT_ATOMS: atom_id res chain seq x y z
N GLU A 1 15.60 -14.18 -20.23
CA GLU A 1 15.34 -13.13 -21.23
C GLU A 1 14.05 -12.42 -20.83
N TRP A 2 14.11 -11.12 -20.59
CA TRP A 2 12.96 -10.31 -20.21
C TRP A 2 12.17 -9.94 -21.47
N VAL A 3 10.86 -9.92 -21.35
CA VAL A 3 9.99 -9.52 -22.46
C VAL A 3 10.02 -8.01 -22.55
N ASP A 4 10.39 -7.46 -23.72
CA ASP A 4 10.30 -6.05 -24.01
C ASP A 4 8.98 -5.76 -24.71
N VAL A 5 8.31 -4.70 -24.26
CA VAL A 5 7.09 -4.19 -24.88
C VAL A 5 7.31 -2.74 -25.29
N LYS A 6 7.21 -2.46 -26.57
CA LYS A 6 7.45 -1.11 -27.13
C LYS A 6 8.81 -0.51 -26.74
N ASN A 7 9.88 -1.32 -26.78
CA ASN A 7 11.23 -0.93 -26.40
C ASN A 7 11.43 -0.56 -24.92
N GLN A 8 10.52 -0.97 -24.04
CA GLN A 8 10.69 -0.86 -22.59
C GLN A 8 10.62 -2.25 -21.96
N PRO A 9 11.55 -2.58 -21.06
CA PRO A 9 11.50 -3.84 -20.33
C PRO A 9 10.26 -3.86 -19.44
N VAL A 10 9.54 -4.99 -19.45
CA VAL A 10 8.32 -5.19 -18.63
C VAL A 10 8.62 -4.97 -17.15
N ILE A 11 9.86 -5.19 -16.72
CA ILE A 11 10.28 -5.02 -15.32
C ILE A 11 10.07 -3.57 -14.82
N ASP A 12 10.21 -2.58 -15.69
CA ASP A 12 10.05 -1.16 -15.33
C ASP A 12 8.58 -0.77 -15.09
N ARG A 13 7.66 -1.62 -15.54
CA ARG A 13 6.21 -1.47 -15.34
C ARG A 13 5.68 -2.26 -14.13
N LEU A 14 6.55 -3.01 -13.47
CA LEU A 14 6.16 -3.74 -12.27
C LEU A 14 6.05 -2.79 -11.08
N PRO A 15 5.11 -3.06 -10.15
CA PRO A 15 5.03 -2.28 -8.94
C PRO A 15 6.35 -2.35 -8.17
N PRO A 16 6.71 -1.29 -7.43
CA PRO A 16 7.90 -1.30 -6.61
C PRO A 16 7.87 -2.47 -5.63
N PRO A 17 9.03 -3.06 -5.31
CA PRO A 17 9.08 -4.15 -4.35
C PRO A 17 8.48 -3.70 -3.02
N LEU A 18 7.67 -4.58 -2.44
CA LEU A 18 6.98 -4.30 -1.18
C LEU A 18 8.00 -4.00 -0.08
N PRO A 19 7.75 -2.96 0.74
CA PRO A 19 8.66 -2.59 1.81
C PRO A 19 8.84 -3.78 2.76
N GLN A 20 10.10 -4.14 3.00
CA GLN A 20 10.45 -5.16 3.99
C GLN A 20 10.02 -4.67 5.38
N PRO A 21 9.51 -5.54 6.25
CA PRO A 21 9.18 -5.16 7.62
C PRO A 21 10.45 -4.62 8.30
N ARG A 22 10.41 -3.36 8.68
CA ARG A 22 11.60 -2.60 9.12
C ARG A 22 12.20 -3.07 10.44
N LEU A 23 11.45 -3.77 11.28
CA LEU A 23 11.93 -4.19 12.61
C LEU A 23 11.28 -5.48 13.08
N ARG A 24 12.13 -6.41 13.51
CA ARG A 24 11.72 -7.54 14.34
C ARG A 24 11.97 -7.16 15.80
N VAL A 25 10.92 -7.01 16.59
CA VAL A 25 11.04 -6.84 18.02
C VAL A 25 11.36 -8.20 18.65
N SER A 26 12.65 -8.56 18.69
CA SER A 26 13.10 -9.70 19.47
C SER A 26 13.15 -9.29 20.94
N GLY A 27 12.55 -10.07 21.82
CA GLY A 27 12.67 -9.87 23.27
C GLY A 27 11.56 -9.05 23.92
N TYR A 28 10.45 -8.82 23.23
CA TYR A 28 9.25 -8.28 23.86
C TYR A 28 8.49 -9.39 24.60
N TYR A 29 8.15 -9.13 25.85
CA TYR A 29 7.34 -10.01 26.69
C TYR A 29 6.09 -9.26 27.15
N LEU A 30 4.92 -9.92 27.06
CA LEU A 30 3.64 -9.37 27.54
C LEU A 30 3.68 -8.87 28.99
N ASN A 31 4.52 -9.50 29.82
CA ASN A 31 4.70 -9.14 31.22
C ASN A 31 5.60 -7.89 31.42
N ASN A 32 6.25 -7.39 30.40
CA ASN A 32 7.13 -6.24 30.49
C ASN A 32 6.66 -5.05 29.64
N ARG A 33 5.47 -4.56 29.96
CA ARG A 33 4.84 -3.44 29.27
C ARG A 33 5.70 -2.17 29.24
N LYS A 34 6.50 -1.94 30.29
CA LYS A 34 7.37 -0.76 30.37
C LYS A 34 8.42 -0.77 29.27
N LYS A 35 9.05 -1.91 29.00
CA LYS A 35 10.02 -2.04 27.91
C LYS A 35 9.36 -1.79 26.55
N PHE A 36 8.14 -2.33 26.34
CA PHE A 36 7.41 -2.11 25.12
C PHE A 36 7.04 -0.64 24.93
N VAL A 37 6.52 0.03 25.96
CA VAL A 37 6.18 1.44 25.90
C VAL A 37 7.40 2.29 25.59
N ASN A 38 8.52 2.04 26.25
CA ASN A 38 9.78 2.76 25.96
C ASN A 38 10.25 2.53 24.53
N PHE A 39 10.16 1.30 24.03
CA PHE A 39 10.50 0.97 22.65
C PHE A 39 9.59 1.72 21.66
N ILE A 40 8.28 1.70 21.87
CA ILE A 40 7.31 2.40 21.02
C ILE A 40 7.56 3.91 21.02
N ASN A 41 7.79 4.50 22.18
CA ASN A 41 8.08 5.93 22.29
C ASN A 41 9.40 6.31 21.57
N SER A 42 10.41 5.47 21.65
CA SER A 42 11.66 5.68 20.91
C SER A 42 11.47 5.51 19.41
N TYR A 43 10.74 4.48 18.99
CA TYR A 43 10.51 4.19 17.58
C TYR A 43 9.68 5.26 16.87
N PHE A 44 8.68 5.81 17.55
CA PHE A 44 7.81 6.86 16.99
C PHE A 44 8.28 8.29 17.33
N SER A 45 9.49 8.47 17.89
CA SER A 45 10.02 9.80 18.20
C SER A 45 10.11 10.70 16.96
N GLU A 46 10.50 10.15 15.81
CA GLU A 46 10.58 10.90 14.55
C GLU A 46 9.22 11.47 14.12
N HIS A 47 8.15 10.70 14.30
CA HIS A 47 6.80 11.18 13.98
C HIS A 47 6.31 12.28 14.92
N ARG A 48 6.84 12.33 16.16
CA ARG A 48 6.54 13.41 17.10
C ARG A 48 7.07 14.74 16.59
N ASP A 49 8.30 14.74 16.07
CA ASP A 49 8.91 15.95 15.53
C ASP A 49 8.22 16.38 14.23
N GLU A 50 7.82 15.44 13.40
CA GLU A 50 7.01 15.68 12.20
C GLU A 50 5.65 16.33 12.55
N ILE A 51 4.94 15.82 13.57
CA ILE A 51 3.67 16.40 14.05
C ILE A 51 3.86 17.82 14.56
N LEU A 52 4.91 18.07 15.34
CA LEU A 52 5.18 19.40 15.88
C LEU A 52 5.51 20.41 14.77
N ASN A 53 6.27 20.00 13.76
CA ASN A 53 6.60 20.82 12.61
C ASN A 53 5.39 21.08 11.71
N ASP A 54 4.53 20.10 11.46
CA ASP A 54 3.30 20.26 10.68
C ASP A 54 2.33 21.24 11.35
N GLN A 55 2.21 21.20 12.67
CA GLN A 55 1.36 22.17 13.41
C GLN A 55 1.84 23.61 13.26
N LEU A 56 3.12 23.82 12.99
CA LEU A 56 3.71 25.16 12.81
C LEU A 56 3.63 25.67 11.36
N SER A 57 3.45 24.79 10.39
CA SER A 57 3.58 25.09 8.95
C SER A 57 2.26 25.10 8.18
N ILE A 58 1.16 24.56 8.71
CA ILE A 58 -0.10 24.48 7.96
C ILE A 58 -0.89 25.78 8.13
N SER A 59 -0.86 26.60 7.07
CA SER A 59 -1.84 27.68 6.90
C SER A 59 -3.09 27.14 6.20
N CYS A 60 -4.27 27.63 6.59
CA CYS A 60 -5.53 27.28 5.92
C CYS A 60 -5.52 27.66 4.42
N ASP A 61 -4.65 28.61 4.04
CA ASP A 61 -4.51 29.08 2.65
C ASP A 61 -3.75 28.10 1.74
N ASP A 62 -3.06 27.11 2.31
CA ASP A 62 -2.30 26.09 1.56
C ASP A 62 -3.11 24.81 1.29
N VAL A 63 -4.27 24.71 1.92
CA VAL A 63 -5.20 23.60 1.73
C VAL A 63 -5.89 23.74 0.37
N GLY A 64 -5.45 22.97 -0.62
CA GLY A 64 -6.10 22.90 -1.94
C GLY A 64 -5.30 23.46 -3.11
N LYS A 65 -4.09 23.96 -2.90
CA LYS A 65 -3.23 24.48 -3.99
C LYS A 65 -2.47 23.40 -4.76
N ASP A 66 -2.30 22.21 -4.19
CA ASP A 66 -1.62 21.09 -4.84
C ASP A 66 -2.58 20.20 -5.64
N ASN A 67 -3.00 20.68 -6.81
CA ASN A 67 -3.83 19.89 -7.74
C ASN A 67 -3.10 18.70 -8.38
N ASN A 68 -1.82 18.47 -8.08
CA ASN A 68 -0.99 17.40 -8.64
C ASN A 68 -0.30 16.54 -7.57
N SER A 69 -0.70 16.63 -6.31
CA SER A 69 -0.02 15.88 -5.27
C SER A 69 -0.49 14.42 -5.25
N GLU A 70 0.45 13.50 -5.42
CA GLU A 70 0.24 12.09 -5.08
C GLU A 70 -0.35 11.98 -3.66
N PHE A 71 -1.32 11.08 -3.50
CA PHE A 71 -1.93 10.83 -2.20
C PHE A 71 -0.84 10.47 -1.18
N LYS A 72 -0.69 11.33 -0.15
CA LYS A 72 0.24 11.10 0.96
C LYS A 72 -0.54 10.67 2.19
N LEU A 73 -0.07 9.60 2.82
CA LEU A 73 -0.62 9.17 4.11
C LEU A 73 -0.39 10.25 5.17
N LEU A 74 -1.42 10.54 5.94
CA LEU A 74 -1.32 11.40 7.10
C LEU A 74 -0.45 10.74 8.18
N ILE A 75 0.16 11.52 9.05
CA ILE A 75 1.10 11.03 10.08
C ILE A 75 0.45 9.94 10.95
N HIS A 76 -0.77 10.16 11.43
CA HIS A 76 -1.48 9.17 12.24
C HIS A 76 -1.76 7.87 11.47
N GLN A 77 -1.94 7.92 10.15
CA GLN A 77 -2.12 6.73 9.31
C GLN A 77 -0.79 5.97 9.14
N LYS A 78 0.32 6.70 8.99
CA LYS A 78 1.67 6.12 8.97
C LYS A 78 1.98 5.41 10.29
N ILE A 79 1.72 6.05 11.43
CA ILE A 79 1.92 5.48 12.77
C ILE A 79 1.14 4.16 12.92
N VAL A 80 -0.12 4.15 12.55
CA VAL A 80 -0.99 2.96 12.66
C VAL A 80 -0.48 1.82 11.78
N ARG A 81 -0.10 2.12 10.54
CA ARG A 81 0.50 1.15 9.63
C ARG A 81 1.78 0.55 10.21
N ASP A 82 2.68 1.42 10.66
CA ASP A 82 3.99 1.00 11.14
C ASP A 82 3.90 0.26 12.47
N TYR A 83 2.92 0.61 13.33
CA TYR A 83 2.64 -0.12 14.57
C TYR A 83 2.26 -1.58 14.32
N LEU A 84 1.44 -1.88 13.34
CA LEU A 84 1.06 -3.25 13.00
C LEU A 84 2.12 -4.01 12.20
N ASN A 85 2.98 -3.30 11.47
CA ASN A 85 4.14 -3.88 10.81
C ASN A 85 5.27 -4.25 11.79
N LEU A 86 5.23 -3.72 13.00
CA LEU A 86 6.06 -4.21 14.10
C LEU A 86 5.58 -5.62 14.43
N TYR A 87 6.51 -6.54 14.64
CA TYR A 87 6.19 -7.84 15.23
C TYR A 87 5.78 -7.64 16.70
N SER A 88 4.67 -6.96 16.87
CA SER A 88 4.05 -6.70 18.16
C SER A 88 3.40 -7.99 18.66
N PRO A 89 3.42 -8.28 19.95
CA PRO A 89 2.70 -9.40 20.53
C PRO A 89 1.18 -9.21 20.47
N TYR A 90 0.73 -8.00 20.18
CA TYR A 90 -0.69 -7.71 20.03
C TYR A 90 -1.19 -8.18 18.68
N ARG A 91 -2.27 -8.95 18.69
CA ARG A 91 -2.84 -9.57 17.49
C ARG A 91 -3.86 -8.69 16.78
N GLY A 92 -4.18 -7.55 17.34
CA GLY A 92 -5.19 -6.66 16.80
C GLY A 92 -5.02 -5.22 17.27
N LEU A 93 -5.70 -4.33 16.58
CA LEU A 93 -5.74 -2.91 16.87
C LEU A 93 -7.15 -2.39 16.65
N LEU A 94 -7.65 -1.62 17.61
CA LEU A 94 -8.90 -0.86 17.48
C LEU A 94 -8.56 0.56 17.01
N LEU A 95 -9.01 0.93 15.81
CA LEU A 95 -8.90 2.30 15.30
C LEU A 95 -10.11 3.12 15.78
N TYR A 96 -9.90 3.92 16.80
CA TYR A 96 -10.90 4.82 17.34
C TYR A 96 -10.55 6.27 16.97
N HIS A 97 -10.96 6.67 15.77
CA HIS A 97 -10.71 8.00 15.21
C HIS A 97 -12.04 8.73 15.00
N GLY A 98 -12.00 10.07 15.03
CA GLY A 98 -13.15 10.90 14.73
C GLY A 98 -13.71 10.72 13.31
N LEU A 99 -14.86 11.28 13.03
CA LEU A 99 -15.44 11.25 11.69
C LEU A 99 -14.54 12.07 10.73
N GLY A 100 -14.33 11.56 9.52
CA GLY A 100 -13.51 12.25 8.51
C GLY A 100 -11.98 12.08 8.67
N SER A 101 -11.48 11.41 9.71
CA SER A 101 -10.04 11.21 9.95
C SER A 101 -9.35 10.21 9.02
N GLY A 102 -10.05 9.67 8.01
CA GLY A 102 -9.48 8.72 7.07
C GLY A 102 -9.28 7.30 7.62
N LYS A 103 -10.19 6.81 8.49
CA LYS A 103 -10.15 5.43 9.03
C LYS A 103 -10.00 4.37 7.95
N THR A 104 -10.72 4.52 6.85
CA THR A 104 -10.68 3.59 5.72
C THR A 104 -9.28 3.56 5.10
N CYS A 105 -8.68 4.74 4.84
CA CYS A 105 -7.31 4.83 4.33
C CYS A 105 -6.29 4.28 5.32
N SER A 106 -6.49 4.45 6.64
CA SER A 106 -5.63 3.81 7.66
C SER A 106 -5.69 2.28 7.55
N SER A 107 -6.89 1.71 7.39
CA SER A 107 -7.03 0.25 7.25
C SER A 107 -6.43 -0.28 5.95
N ILE A 108 -6.51 0.50 4.86
CA ILE A 108 -5.87 0.19 3.58
C ILE A 108 -4.35 0.25 3.74
N ALA A 109 -3.81 1.28 4.38
CA ALA A 109 -2.38 1.40 4.64
C ALA A 109 -1.81 0.22 5.46
N ILE A 110 -2.56 -0.28 6.44
CA ILE A 110 -2.22 -1.50 7.18
C ILE A 110 -2.19 -2.71 6.25
N ALA A 111 -3.23 -2.87 5.42
CA ALA A 111 -3.33 -3.96 4.48
C ALA A 111 -2.17 -3.97 3.48
N GLU A 112 -1.82 -2.81 2.94
CA GLU A 112 -0.68 -2.61 2.04
C GLU A 112 0.65 -2.99 2.71
N GLY A 113 0.84 -2.63 3.96
CA GLY A 113 2.04 -3.00 4.72
C GLY A 113 2.17 -4.51 5.00
N MET A 114 1.07 -5.25 5.00
CA MET A 114 1.03 -6.68 5.34
C MET A 114 0.86 -7.62 4.14
N LYS A 115 0.38 -7.13 3.00
CA LYS A 115 0.01 -7.97 1.85
C LYS A 115 1.15 -8.82 1.29
N SER A 116 2.41 -8.40 1.51
CA SER A 116 3.60 -9.15 1.08
C SER A 116 3.81 -10.44 1.86
N SER A 117 3.41 -10.45 3.12
CA SER A 117 3.70 -11.54 4.06
C SER A 117 2.46 -12.33 4.47
N LYS A 118 1.27 -11.78 4.30
CA LYS A 118 0.03 -12.38 4.78
C LYS A 118 -1.14 -12.16 3.82
N LYS A 119 -2.05 -13.13 3.79
CA LYS A 119 -3.34 -12.99 3.11
C LYS A 119 -4.20 -11.99 3.89
N VAL A 120 -4.62 -10.92 3.22
CA VAL A 120 -5.50 -9.90 3.79
C VAL A 120 -6.95 -10.24 3.47
N ILE A 121 -7.79 -10.24 4.49
CA ILE A 121 -9.24 -10.44 4.36
C ILE A 121 -9.94 -9.19 4.92
N ILE A 122 -10.72 -8.52 4.08
CA ILE A 122 -11.46 -7.32 4.43
C ILE A 122 -12.94 -7.70 4.62
N MET A 123 -13.46 -7.41 5.81
CA MET A 123 -14.86 -7.66 6.15
C MET A 123 -15.57 -6.32 6.36
N THR A 124 -16.57 -6.03 5.54
CA THR A 124 -17.38 -4.82 5.64
C THR A 124 -18.88 -5.17 5.52
N PRO A 125 -19.77 -4.35 6.08
CA PRO A 125 -21.18 -4.42 5.75
C PRO A 125 -21.41 -4.30 4.23
N ALA A 126 -22.39 -5.00 3.70
CA ALA A 126 -22.64 -5.03 2.25
C ALA A 126 -22.83 -3.62 1.65
N SER A 127 -23.50 -2.73 2.38
CA SER A 127 -23.71 -1.33 1.98
C SER A 127 -22.42 -0.51 1.83
N LEU A 128 -21.35 -0.85 2.57
CA LEU A 128 -20.08 -0.13 2.56
C LEU A 128 -19.04 -0.75 1.62
N ARG A 129 -19.34 -1.93 1.05
CA ARG A 129 -18.39 -2.63 0.17
C ARG A 129 -17.92 -1.76 -1.00
N ARG A 130 -18.86 -1.10 -1.67
CA ARG A 130 -18.57 -0.24 -2.83
C ARG A 130 -17.69 0.95 -2.43
N ASN A 131 -18.02 1.61 -1.33
CA ASN A 131 -17.23 2.72 -0.82
C ASN A 131 -15.80 2.29 -0.47
N TYR A 132 -15.64 1.11 0.13
CA TYR A 132 -14.31 0.60 0.45
C TYR A 132 -13.46 0.35 -0.80
N ILE A 133 -14.06 -0.20 -1.86
CA ILE A 133 -13.38 -0.42 -3.15
C ILE A 133 -12.95 0.91 -3.78
N GLU A 134 -13.80 1.94 -3.75
CA GLU A 134 -13.44 3.27 -4.26
C GLU A 134 -12.31 3.92 -3.43
N GLU A 135 -12.30 3.71 -2.11
CA GLU A 135 -11.20 4.19 -1.27
C GLU A 135 -9.88 3.44 -1.52
N ILE A 136 -9.90 2.15 -1.86
CA ILE A 136 -8.69 1.42 -2.29
C ILE A 136 -8.07 2.08 -3.52
N LYS A 137 -8.87 2.55 -4.47
CA LYS A 137 -8.38 3.24 -5.67
C LYS A 137 -7.73 4.59 -5.37
N LYS A 138 -8.02 5.19 -4.22
CA LYS A 138 -7.43 6.47 -3.79
C LYS A 138 -6.22 6.29 -2.88
N CYS A 139 -6.37 5.43 -1.86
CA CYS A 139 -5.41 5.29 -0.76
C CYS A 139 -4.51 4.05 -0.91
N GLY A 140 -4.83 3.13 -1.81
CA GLY A 140 -4.08 1.90 -2.02
C GLY A 140 -2.86 2.09 -2.90
N ASP A 141 -2.21 0.97 -3.21
CA ASP A 141 -1.06 0.91 -4.11
C ASP A 141 -1.40 1.47 -5.49
N THR A 142 -0.36 1.93 -6.18
CA THR A 142 -0.44 2.41 -7.57
C THR A 142 -1.15 1.44 -8.49
N LEU A 143 -1.08 0.13 -8.25
CA LEU A 143 -1.83 -0.90 -8.99
C LEU A 143 -3.35 -0.73 -8.96
N TYR A 144 -3.89 -0.04 -7.96
CA TYR A 144 -5.34 0.16 -7.80
C TYR A 144 -5.80 1.57 -8.16
N LYS A 145 -4.88 2.47 -8.50
CA LYS A 145 -5.22 3.86 -8.84
C LYS A 145 -6.16 3.90 -10.04
N LYS A 146 -7.12 4.82 -9.98
CA LYS A 146 -8.18 4.94 -10.99
C LYS A 146 -7.65 5.52 -12.30
N ASP A 147 -6.71 6.47 -12.20
CA ASP A 147 -6.26 7.27 -13.35
C ASP A 147 -4.98 6.68 -13.95
N GLN A 148 -5.08 5.46 -14.49
CA GLN A 148 -3.95 4.75 -15.10
C GLN A 148 -4.32 4.21 -16.47
N HIS A 149 -3.32 4.15 -17.36
CA HIS A 149 -3.44 3.46 -18.63
C HIS A 149 -3.09 1.99 -18.46
N TRP A 150 -4.05 1.11 -18.72
CA TRP A 150 -3.85 -0.33 -18.65
C TRP A 150 -3.69 -0.92 -20.04
N GLU A 151 -2.60 -1.63 -20.26
CA GLU A 151 -2.28 -2.30 -21.51
C GLU A 151 -2.21 -3.82 -21.31
N TRP A 152 -2.81 -4.55 -22.25
CA TRP A 152 -2.68 -6.00 -22.28
C TRP A 152 -1.36 -6.40 -22.89
N VAL A 153 -0.52 -7.09 -22.12
CA VAL A 153 0.79 -7.58 -22.56
C VAL A 153 0.68 -9.10 -22.78
N PRO A 154 0.73 -9.55 -24.04
CA PRO A 154 0.77 -10.98 -24.34
C PRO A 154 2.12 -11.56 -23.90
N LEU A 155 2.11 -12.69 -23.21
CA LEU A 155 3.30 -13.37 -22.75
C LEU A 155 3.57 -14.59 -23.62
N SER A 156 4.64 -14.50 -24.40
CA SER A 156 5.23 -15.63 -25.14
C SER A 156 6.53 -16.15 -24.50
N GLY A 157 6.84 -15.64 -23.30
CA GLY A 157 8.12 -15.89 -22.62
C GLY A 157 8.19 -17.17 -21.80
N GLY A 158 9.40 -17.54 -21.39
CA GLY A 158 9.70 -18.72 -20.59
C GLY A 158 9.11 -18.68 -19.16
N SER A 159 9.23 -19.80 -18.46
CA SER A 159 8.65 -20.00 -17.12
C SER A 159 9.10 -18.95 -16.10
N THR A 160 10.35 -18.52 -16.16
CA THR A 160 10.94 -17.54 -15.21
C THR A 160 10.23 -16.18 -15.24
N ALA A 161 9.88 -15.67 -16.43
CA ALA A 161 9.15 -14.41 -16.56
C ALA A 161 7.73 -14.52 -15.98
N ILE A 162 7.07 -15.67 -16.19
CA ILE A 162 5.73 -15.93 -15.64
C ILE A 162 5.76 -16.01 -14.11
N ASP A 163 6.77 -16.65 -13.53
CA ASP A 163 6.92 -16.76 -12.08
C ASP A 163 7.17 -15.40 -11.43
N THR A 164 8.02 -14.58 -12.04
CA THR A 164 8.27 -13.21 -11.57
C THR A 164 7.01 -12.34 -11.63
N LEU A 165 6.28 -12.39 -12.75
CA LEU A 165 5.02 -11.65 -12.88
C LEU A 165 3.96 -12.14 -11.89
N SER A 166 3.88 -13.45 -11.66
CA SER A 166 3.00 -14.04 -10.67
C SER A 166 3.29 -13.49 -9.27
N ALA A 167 4.56 -13.44 -8.89
CA ALA A 167 4.99 -12.92 -7.60
C ALA A 167 4.74 -11.41 -7.46
N ALA A 168 5.07 -10.62 -8.48
CA ALA A 168 4.93 -9.17 -8.46
C ALA A 168 3.47 -8.70 -8.47
N LEU A 169 2.62 -9.35 -9.26
CA LEU A 169 1.21 -8.98 -9.43
C LEU A 169 0.26 -9.71 -8.48
N GLY A 170 0.75 -10.68 -7.73
CA GLY A 170 -0.09 -11.52 -6.85
C GLY A 170 -1.11 -12.39 -7.61
N ILE A 171 -0.84 -12.69 -8.88
CA ILE A 171 -1.71 -13.49 -9.76
C ILE A 171 -1.14 -14.90 -9.88
N THR A 172 -1.97 -15.93 -9.86
CA THR A 172 -1.49 -17.30 -9.97
C THR A 172 -0.89 -17.59 -11.34
N VAL A 173 0.20 -18.38 -11.37
CA VAL A 173 0.84 -18.86 -12.60
C VAL A 173 -0.16 -19.53 -13.54
N ALA A 174 -1.09 -20.32 -12.97
CA ALA A 174 -2.15 -20.97 -13.73
C ALA A 174 -3.06 -19.98 -14.48
N TYR A 175 -3.39 -18.86 -13.85
CA TYR A 175 -4.18 -17.80 -14.46
C TYR A 175 -3.43 -17.14 -15.63
N ILE A 176 -2.16 -16.79 -15.43
CA ILE A 176 -1.30 -16.18 -16.45
C ILE A 176 -1.17 -17.09 -17.68
N LYS A 177 -0.90 -18.38 -17.46
CA LYS A 177 -0.82 -19.37 -18.53
C LYS A 177 -2.15 -19.55 -19.28
N LYS A 178 -3.27 -19.57 -18.56
CA LYS A 178 -4.61 -19.70 -19.16
C LYS A 178 -4.95 -18.48 -20.02
N LYS A 179 -4.62 -17.29 -19.57
CA LYS A 179 -4.92 -16.02 -20.27
C LYS A 179 -3.90 -15.69 -21.35
N LYS A 180 -2.71 -16.28 -21.29
CA LYS A 180 -1.57 -16.00 -22.20
C LYS A 180 -1.12 -14.53 -22.18
N GLY A 181 -1.31 -13.84 -21.06
CA GLY A 181 -0.94 -12.45 -20.90
C GLY A 181 -1.39 -11.88 -19.57
N VAL A 182 -1.00 -10.65 -19.32
CA VAL A 182 -1.35 -9.88 -18.11
C VAL A 182 -1.65 -8.43 -18.47
N TRP A 183 -2.44 -7.78 -17.63
CA TRP A 183 -2.63 -6.34 -17.69
C TRP A 183 -1.52 -5.65 -16.91
N LEU A 184 -0.82 -4.71 -17.55
CA LEU A 184 0.19 -3.87 -16.91
C LEU A 184 -0.17 -2.40 -17.06
N VAL A 185 0.26 -1.61 -16.10
CA VAL A 185 0.11 -0.15 -16.13
C VAL A 185 1.21 0.44 -17.03
N ASP A 186 0.84 1.41 -17.85
CA ASP A 186 1.76 2.26 -18.57
C ASP A 186 1.66 3.69 -18.01
N SER A 187 2.63 4.10 -17.23
CA SER A 187 2.66 5.43 -16.60
C SER A 187 2.91 6.58 -17.57
N ASN A 188 3.32 6.28 -18.81
CA ASN A 188 3.63 7.28 -19.81
C ASN A 188 2.43 7.66 -20.69
N GLN A 189 1.28 7.05 -20.46
CA GLN A 189 0.07 7.31 -21.24
C GLN A 189 -1.06 7.81 -20.34
N GLU A 190 -1.95 8.61 -20.95
CA GLU A 190 -3.16 9.04 -20.26
C GLU A 190 -4.09 7.87 -19.93
N SER A 191 -4.87 8.02 -18.86
CA SER A 191 -5.83 7.01 -18.41
C SER A 191 -6.76 6.56 -19.53
N ASN A 192 -7.02 5.26 -19.62
CA ASN A 192 -7.99 4.68 -20.55
C ASN A 192 -9.24 4.10 -19.84
N LEU A 193 -9.40 4.34 -18.55
CA LEU A 193 -10.52 3.82 -17.77
C LEU A 193 -11.84 4.59 -17.95
N ASP A 194 -11.78 5.77 -18.53
CA ASP A 194 -12.94 6.62 -18.79
C ASP A 194 -13.46 6.52 -20.25
N LYS A 195 -13.01 5.50 -20.99
CA LYS A 195 -13.42 5.24 -22.38
C LYS A 195 -14.21 3.95 -22.51
#